data_bdea8a26d78d115194559a27d3415105
#
_entry.id   bdea8a26d78d115194559a27d3415105
#
_cell.length_a   1.000
_cell.length_b   1.000
_cell.length_c   1.000
_cell.angle_alpha   90.00
_cell.angle_beta   90.00
_cell.angle_gamma   90.00
#
_symmetry.space_group_name_H-M   'P 1'
#
loop_
_entity.id
_entity.type
_entity.pdbx_description
1 polymer ?
#
loop_
_entity_poly.entity_id
_entity_poly.type
_entity_poly.pdbx_seq_one_letter_code
_entity_poly.pdbx_strand_id
1 'polypeptide(L)'
;MMRALLLDAERHLTVVDAPIPALERPNDVLVRVRAVGVCGSDLHGYLGHTGRRIPPLVMGHEATGEVVAVGADVRRVQPGQRVATNTIAACGHCRPCLAGARSICENRLILGMNAPGAYAEYVVWPEDSLPLLPDGLSYEAGALAEPLAVAMHGVNMAGITTGDVVFIAGGGPIGVLVHLLARIAGAGRIIVSDLHPARLAAARAFGADVVIDGAAEDPVAVVREATGGSGADVTIEAVGVGATARQTIEAVRNSGTVVWLGNSEKRIEIDMQALVTRDVTVRGSYGMTGQEFERSLALIAAGRLPVDDIISRYAVLDEGPELFEELLASPATIKCVIRP
;
A
#
# COMPACT_ATOMS: atom_id res chain seq x y z
N MET A 1 1.05 -12.71 -28.20
CA MET A 1 0.66 -11.32 -27.86
C MET A 1 -0.16 -11.36 -26.60
N MET A 2 -0.18 -10.29 -25.83
CA MET A 2 -0.99 -10.08 -24.61
C MET A 2 -1.55 -8.68 -24.64
N ARG A 3 -2.65 -8.45 -23.95
CA ARG A 3 -3.18 -7.11 -23.71
C ARG A 3 -2.50 -6.48 -22.49
N ALA A 4 -2.24 -5.19 -22.59
CA ALA A 4 -1.64 -4.42 -21.50
C ALA A 4 -2.18 -2.97 -21.49
N LEU A 5 -2.30 -2.38 -20.31
CA LEU A 5 -2.64 -0.98 -20.11
C LEU A 5 -1.34 -0.19 -19.97
N LEU A 6 -0.98 0.55 -21.00
CA LEU A 6 0.26 1.29 -21.13
C LEU A 6 0.05 2.76 -20.74
N LEU A 7 0.85 3.24 -19.81
CA LEU A 7 1.06 4.68 -19.60
C LEU A 7 2.07 5.14 -20.68
N ASP A 8 1.60 5.75 -21.74
CA ASP A 8 2.44 6.19 -22.85
C ASP A 8 2.83 7.68 -22.77
N ALA A 9 2.06 8.47 -22.01
CA ALA A 9 2.37 9.83 -21.61
C ALA A 9 1.74 10.16 -20.24
N GLU A 10 2.14 11.28 -19.64
CA GLU A 10 1.47 11.81 -18.44
C GLU A 10 -0.03 11.96 -18.73
N ARG A 11 -0.85 11.42 -17.82
CA ARG A 11 -2.31 11.41 -17.88
C ARG A 11 -2.89 10.78 -19.15
N HIS A 12 -2.15 9.83 -19.75
CA HIS A 12 -2.62 9.10 -20.91
C HIS A 12 -2.33 7.62 -20.78
N LEU A 13 -3.40 6.81 -20.69
CA LEU A 13 -3.37 5.36 -20.65
C LEU A 13 -4.04 4.81 -21.92
N THR A 14 -3.41 3.80 -22.51
CA THR A 14 -3.92 3.10 -23.71
C THR A 14 -3.86 1.60 -23.51
N VAL A 15 -4.88 0.88 -23.94
CA VAL A 15 -4.83 -0.57 -24.02
C VAL A 15 -4.16 -0.96 -25.33
N VAL A 16 -3.07 -1.75 -25.22
CA VAL A 16 -2.25 -2.14 -26.36
C VAL A 16 -2.06 -3.64 -26.42
N ASP A 17 -1.81 -4.16 -27.63
CA ASP A 17 -1.29 -5.50 -27.85
C ASP A 17 0.24 -5.47 -27.76
N ALA A 18 0.78 -6.12 -26.73
CA ALA A 18 2.21 -6.21 -26.47
C ALA A 18 2.70 -7.68 -26.61
N PRO A 19 3.99 -7.92 -26.88
CA PRO A 19 4.52 -9.27 -26.81
C PRO A 19 4.44 -9.81 -25.37
N ILE A 20 4.14 -11.11 -25.22
CA ILE A 20 4.26 -11.77 -23.91
C ILE A 20 5.73 -11.71 -23.49
N PRO A 21 6.05 -11.25 -22.27
CA PRO A 21 7.43 -11.10 -21.84
C PRO A 21 8.16 -12.45 -21.76
N ALA A 22 9.41 -12.46 -22.19
CA ALA A 22 10.27 -13.64 -22.14
C ALA A 22 10.95 -13.76 -20.76
N LEU A 23 11.35 -14.97 -20.38
CA LEU A 23 12.21 -15.22 -19.23
C LEU A 23 13.66 -14.84 -19.62
N GLU A 24 14.20 -13.78 -19.07
CA GLU A 24 15.55 -13.29 -19.39
C GLU A 24 16.60 -13.77 -18.38
N ARG A 25 16.18 -14.00 -17.13
CA ARG A 25 17.05 -14.46 -16.05
C ARG A 25 16.69 -15.87 -15.62
N PRO A 26 17.67 -16.64 -15.11
CA PRO A 26 17.42 -18.02 -14.69
C PRO A 26 16.38 -18.16 -13.56
N ASN A 27 16.18 -17.10 -12.74
CA ASN A 27 15.22 -17.08 -11.66
C ASN A 27 13.90 -16.36 -11.98
N ASP A 28 13.68 -15.99 -13.24
CA ASP A 28 12.44 -15.37 -13.69
C ASP A 28 11.28 -16.38 -13.73
N VAL A 29 10.10 -15.88 -13.42
CA VAL A 29 8.84 -16.62 -13.47
C VAL A 29 7.84 -15.83 -14.30
N LEU A 30 7.24 -16.44 -15.31
CA LEU A 30 6.14 -15.88 -16.07
C LEU A 30 4.83 -16.17 -15.34
N VAL A 31 4.13 -15.14 -14.97
CA VAL A 31 2.84 -15.20 -14.26
C VAL A 31 1.74 -14.69 -15.19
N ARG A 32 0.67 -15.47 -15.36
CA ARG A 32 -0.60 -14.98 -15.89
C ARG A 32 -1.31 -14.23 -14.81
N VAL A 33 -1.47 -12.92 -14.95
CA VAL A 33 -2.17 -12.06 -13.99
C VAL A 33 -3.66 -12.39 -13.98
N ARG A 34 -4.25 -12.50 -12.80
CA ARG A 34 -5.68 -12.77 -12.59
C ARG A 34 -6.40 -11.62 -11.89
N ALA A 35 -5.67 -10.90 -11.05
CA ALA A 35 -6.18 -9.72 -10.39
C ALA A 35 -5.02 -8.76 -10.08
N VAL A 36 -5.25 -7.48 -10.21
CA VAL A 36 -4.29 -6.44 -9.82
C VAL A 36 -5.00 -5.24 -9.21
N GLY A 37 -4.60 -4.86 -8.00
CA GLY A 37 -5.13 -3.70 -7.28
C GLY A 37 -4.63 -2.38 -7.89
N VAL A 38 -5.46 -1.35 -7.83
CA VAL A 38 -5.06 0.02 -8.17
C VAL A 38 -4.63 0.73 -6.89
N CYS A 39 -3.40 1.21 -6.89
CA CYS A 39 -2.80 1.97 -5.78
C CYS A 39 -2.92 3.48 -6.01
N GLY A 40 -3.03 4.25 -4.93
CA GLY A 40 -2.94 5.71 -5.01
C GLY A 40 -1.62 6.19 -5.62
N SER A 41 -0.53 5.43 -5.45
CA SER A 41 0.75 5.73 -6.09
C SER A 41 0.72 5.60 -7.63
N ASP A 42 -0.17 4.77 -8.19
CA ASP A 42 -0.38 4.66 -9.64
C ASP A 42 -1.11 5.89 -10.17
N LEU A 43 -2.11 6.40 -9.42
CA LEU A 43 -2.79 7.65 -9.75
C LEU A 43 -1.80 8.84 -9.74
N HIS A 44 -0.92 8.92 -8.73
CA HIS A 44 0.15 9.92 -8.71
C HIS A 44 1.16 9.76 -9.84
N GLY A 45 1.45 8.51 -10.24
CA GLY A 45 2.29 8.21 -11.39
C GLY A 45 1.65 8.63 -12.71
N TYR A 46 0.37 8.33 -12.88
CA TYR A 46 -0.46 8.74 -14.01
C TYR A 46 -0.45 10.26 -14.20
N LEU A 47 -0.53 11.01 -13.10
CA LEU A 47 -0.46 12.49 -13.11
C LEU A 47 0.97 13.05 -13.21
N GLY A 48 2.01 12.23 -13.33
CA GLY A 48 3.41 12.70 -13.40
C GLY A 48 3.97 13.29 -12.10
N HIS A 49 3.19 13.32 -11.00
CA HIS A 49 3.53 14.07 -9.78
C HIS A 49 4.81 13.62 -9.10
N THR A 50 5.14 12.34 -9.14
CA THR A 50 6.30 11.81 -8.40
C THR A 50 7.59 11.76 -9.23
N GLY A 51 7.49 11.79 -10.55
CA GLY A 51 8.62 11.60 -11.49
C GLY A 51 9.28 10.22 -11.37
N ARG A 52 8.61 9.23 -10.76
CA ARG A 52 9.14 7.87 -10.56
C ARG A 52 8.64 6.88 -11.61
N ARG A 53 7.44 7.09 -12.16
CA ARG A 53 6.88 6.33 -13.25
C ARG A 53 7.09 7.11 -14.54
N ILE A 54 8.01 6.66 -15.36
CA ILE A 54 8.42 7.36 -16.58
C ILE A 54 7.78 6.63 -17.77
N PRO A 55 6.90 7.26 -18.53
CA PRO A 55 6.36 6.68 -19.76
C PRO A 55 7.46 6.41 -20.80
N PRO A 56 7.33 5.36 -21.66
CA PRO A 56 6.24 4.38 -21.65
C PRO A 56 6.42 3.31 -20.56
N LEU A 57 5.35 2.99 -19.84
CA LEU A 57 5.40 2.02 -18.74
C LEU A 57 4.05 1.32 -18.56
N VAL A 58 4.03 0.00 -18.44
CA VAL A 58 2.91 -0.75 -17.87
C VAL A 58 3.03 -0.64 -16.35
N MET A 59 2.03 -0.04 -15.69
CA MET A 59 1.99 0.11 -14.22
C MET A 59 1.35 -1.11 -13.55
N GLY A 60 0.98 -1.00 -12.27
CA GLY A 60 0.34 -2.05 -11.47
C GLY A 60 1.35 -2.93 -10.74
N HIS A 61 1.15 -3.08 -9.43
CA HIS A 61 2.12 -3.77 -8.56
C HIS A 61 1.48 -4.60 -7.44
N GLU A 62 0.18 -4.54 -7.26
CA GLU A 62 -0.57 -5.29 -6.26
C GLU A 62 -1.24 -6.50 -6.93
N ALA A 63 -0.45 -7.48 -7.44
CA ALA A 63 -1.00 -8.49 -8.32
C ALA A 63 -1.00 -9.91 -7.74
N THR A 64 -1.89 -10.71 -8.29
CA THR A 64 -1.96 -12.16 -8.11
C THR A 64 -2.18 -12.84 -9.43
N GLY A 65 -1.73 -14.08 -9.53
CA GLY A 65 -1.88 -14.83 -10.77
C GLY A 65 -1.47 -16.29 -10.65
N GLU A 66 -1.26 -16.88 -11.80
CA GLU A 66 -0.89 -18.28 -11.96
C GLU A 66 0.45 -18.39 -12.69
N VAL A 67 1.35 -19.19 -12.18
CA VAL A 67 2.65 -19.48 -12.81
C VAL A 67 2.42 -20.22 -14.12
N VAL A 68 2.97 -19.71 -15.21
CA VAL A 68 2.87 -20.30 -16.56
C VAL A 68 4.17 -20.98 -16.98
N ALA A 69 5.29 -20.31 -16.74
CA ALA A 69 6.62 -20.81 -17.09
C ALA A 69 7.65 -20.33 -16.06
N VAL A 70 8.74 -21.06 -15.94
CA VAL A 70 9.79 -20.80 -14.96
C VAL A 70 11.17 -20.89 -15.60
N GLY A 71 12.10 -20.07 -15.14
CA GLY A 71 13.51 -20.12 -15.52
C GLY A 71 14.23 -21.33 -14.93
N ALA A 72 15.45 -21.60 -15.43
CA ALA A 72 16.20 -22.82 -15.12
C ALA A 72 16.61 -22.96 -13.63
N ASP A 73 16.76 -21.84 -12.92
CA ASP A 73 17.16 -21.82 -11.49
C ASP A 73 16.00 -21.69 -10.52
N VAL A 74 14.76 -21.57 -11.00
CA VAL A 74 13.55 -21.51 -10.14
C VAL A 74 13.34 -22.85 -9.42
N ARG A 75 13.10 -22.78 -8.11
CA ARG A 75 12.96 -23.96 -7.23
C ARG A 75 11.74 -23.88 -6.30
N ARG A 76 11.19 -22.68 -6.07
CA ARG A 76 10.16 -22.42 -5.05
C ARG A 76 8.74 -22.48 -5.61
N VAL A 77 8.59 -22.27 -6.91
CA VAL A 77 7.30 -22.29 -7.59
C VAL A 77 7.35 -23.12 -8.88
N GLN A 78 6.20 -23.60 -9.33
CA GLN A 78 6.08 -24.39 -10.56
C GLN A 78 4.82 -24.00 -11.36
N PRO A 79 4.77 -24.28 -12.68
CA PRO A 79 3.60 -24.02 -13.50
C PRO A 79 2.31 -24.57 -12.88
N GLY A 80 1.22 -23.80 -12.96
CA GLY A 80 -0.08 -24.09 -12.38
C GLY A 80 -0.26 -23.62 -10.93
N GLN A 81 0.80 -23.25 -10.23
CA GLN A 81 0.69 -22.71 -8.88
C GLN A 81 0.19 -21.26 -8.87
N ARG A 82 -0.57 -20.93 -7.84
CA ARG A 82 -1.13 -19.60 -7.62
C ARG A 82 -0.17 -18.78 -6.76
N VAL A 83 0.11 -17.55 -7.19
CA VAL A 83 1.09 -16.68 -6.52
C VAL A 83 0.55 -15.26 -6.35
N ALA A 84 1.11 -14.54 -5.38
CA ALA A 84 0.99 -13.10 -5.26
C ALA A 84 2.35 -12.44 -5.56
N THR A 85 2.33 -11.17 -6.00
CA THR A 85 3.57 -10.44 -6.29
C THR A 85 3.96 -9.55 -5.11
N ASN A 86 5.10 -9.82 -4.48
CA ASN A 86 5.76 -8.81 -3.67
C ASN A 86 6.38 -7.79 -4.63
N THR A 87 5.98 -6.54 -4.50
CA THR A 87 6.32 -5.43 -5.39
C THR A 87 7.83 -5.21 -5.54
N ILE A 88 8.63 -5.58 -4.54
CA ILE A 88 10.06 -5.26 -4.48
C ILE A 88 10.91 -6.51 -4.72
N ALA A 89 11.62 -6.53 -5.85
CA ALA A 89 12.67 -7.49 -6.11
C ALA A 89 14.03 -6.89 -5.69
N ALA A 90 14.65 -7.51 -4.69
CA ALA A 90 15.88 -7.04 -4.09
C ALA A 90 17.11 -7.82 -4.62
N CYS A 91 18.27 -7.17 -4.69
CA CYS A 91 19.49 -7.79 -5.22
C CYS A 91 20.09 -8.89 -4.33
N GLY A 92 19.73 -8.94 -3.05
CA GLY A 92 20.17 -9.96 -2.10
C GLY A 92 21.57 -9.76 -1.48
N HIS A 93 22.42 -8.87 -2.01
CA HIS A 93 23.84 -8.76 -1.62
C HIS A 93 24.28 -7.36 -1.15
N CYS A 94 23.49 -6.32 -1.32
CA CYS A 94 23.81 -4.99 -0.78
C CYS A 94 23.65 -4.95 0.75
N ARG A 95 24.22 -3.94 1.40
CA ARG A 95 24.17 -3.81 2.86
C ARG A 95 22.77 -3.91 3.47
N PRO A 96 21.75 -3.18 2.95
CA PRO A 96 20.37 -3.35 3.41
C PRO A 96 19.85 -4.78 3.27
N CYS A 97 20.10 -5.45 2.14
CA CYS A 97 19.65 -6.82 1.90
C CYS A 97 20.26 -7.81 2.91
N LEU A 98 21.56 -7.69 3.19
CA LEU A 98 22.27 -8.53 4.16
C LEU A 98 21.79 -8.28 5.59
N ALA A 99 21.28 -7.08 5.89
CA ALA A 99 20.63 -6.73 7.15
C ALA A 99 19.15 -7.11 7.22
N GLY A 100 18.58 -7.78 6.19
CA GLY A 100 17.16 -8.16 6.13
C GLY A 100 16.21 -7.05 5.65
N ALA A 101 16.72 -5.84 5.40
CA ALA A 101 15.93 -4.68 4.98
C ALA A 101 15.80 -4.61 3.44
N ARG A 102 15.22 -5.65 2.84
CA ARG A 102 15.14 -5.82 1.37
C ARG A 102 14.32 -4.72 0.70
N SER A 103 13.33 -4.13 1.37
CA SER A 103 12.50 -3.03 0.84
C SER A 103 13.30 -1.76 0.49
N ILE A 104 14.41 -1.54 1.17
CA ILE A 104 15.33 -0.42 0.92
C ILE A 104 16.60 -0.85 0.21
N CYS A 105 16.56 -1.96 -0.55
CA CYS A 105 17.65 -2.41 -1.39
C CYS A 105 18.12 -1.29 -2.34
N GLU A 106 19.42 -1.08 -2.44
CA GLU A 106 20.02 -0.02 -3.28
C GLU A 106 19.77 -0.26 -4.78
N ASN A 107 19.68 -1.54 -5.19
CA ASN A 107 19.47 -1.97 -6.58
C ASN A 107 18.11 -2.63 -6.78
N ARG A 108 17.07 -2.17 -6.05
CA ARG A 108 15.74 -2.78 -6.15
C ARG A 108 15.07 -2.52 -7.48
N LEU A 109 14.43 -3.55 -8.00
CA LEU A 109 13.38 -3.38 -9.00
C LEU A 109 12.04 -3.28 -8.29
N ILE A 110 11.20 -2.38 -8.78
CA ILE A 110 9.85 -2.15 -8.25
C ILE A 110 8.88 -2.36 -9.39
N LEU A 111 8.03 -3.36 -9.25
CA LEU A 111 7.01 -3.74 -10.22
C LEU A 111 6.11 -2.53 -10.53
N GLY A 112 5.87 -2.24 -11.80
CA GLY A 112 5.03 -1.11 -12.22
C GLY A 112 5.59 0.29 -11.91
N MET A 113 6.90 0.38 -11.59
CA MET A 113 7.56 1.66 -11.34
C MET A 113 8.85 1.84 -12.15
N ASN A 114 9.87 1.02 -11.91
CA ASN A 114 11.12 0.98 -12.69
C ASN A 114 11.34 -0.37 -13.36
N ALA A 115 10.34 -1.23 -13.33
CA ALA A 115 10.20 -2.45 -14.10
C ALA A 115 8.74 -2.52 -14.63
N PRO A 116 8.48 -3.24 -15.75
CA PRO A 116 7.13 -3.45 -16.25
C PRO A 116 6.21 -4.05 -15.18
N GLY A 117 4.99 -3.53 -15.09
CA GLY A 117 4.00 -3.91 -14.07
C GLY A 117 2.94 -4.90 -14.53
N ALA A 118 1.93 -5.06 -13.71
CA ALA A 118 0.92 -6.09 -13.81
C ALA A 118 -0.44 -5.63 -14.37
N TYR A 119 -0.57 -4.38 -14.86
CA TYR A 119 -1.74 -4.01 -15.64
C TYR A 119 -1.65 -4.61 -17.04
N ALA A 120 -1.52 -5.93 -17.10
CA ALA A 120 -1.36 -6.75 -18.31
C ALA A 120 -1.80 -8.19 -18.02
N GLU A 121 -2.08 -8.97 -19.07
CA GLU A 121 -2.42 -10.39 -18.93
C GLU A 121 -1.26 -11.24 -18.40
N TYR A 122 -0.01 -10.83 -18.61
CA TYR A 122 1.18 -11.53 -18.15
C TYR A 122 2.24 -10.57 -17.63
N VAL A 123 2.99 -11.04 -16.63
CA VAL A 123 4.14 -10.34 -16.08
C VAL A 123 5.26 -11.32 -15.76
N VAL A 124 6.51 -10.90 -15.90
CA VAL A 124 7.68 -11.66 -15.45
C VAL A 124 8.20 -11.04 -14.16
N TRP A 125 8.36 -11.86 -13.10
CA TRP A 125 8.88 -11.43 -11.82
C TRP A 125 9.76 -12.51 -11.19
N PRO A 126 10.81 -12.17 -10.40
CA PRO A 126 11.70 -13.18 -9.83
C PRO A 126 11.02 -14.00 -8.73
N GLU A 127 11.33 -15.29 -8.65
CA GLU A 127 10.70 -16.25 -7.72
C GLU A 127 10.76 -15.82 -6.24
N ASP A 128 11.85 -15.16 -5.82
CA ASP A 128 12.03 -14.66 -4.45
C ASP A 128 10.97 -13.63 -4.02
N SER A 129 10.26 -13.06 -4.99
CA SER A 129 9.22 -12.06 -4.79
C SER A 129 7.83 -12.58 -5.19
N LEU A 130 7.66 -13.92 -5.24
CA LEU A 130 6.41 -14.60 -5.60
C LEU A 130 6.01 -15.61 -4.50
N PRO A 131 5.50 -15.15 -3.35
CA PRO A 131 4.91 -16.06 -2.37
C PRO A 131 3.70 -16.78 -2.94
N LEU A 132 3.51 -18.04 -2.54
CA LEU A 132 2.33 -18.83 -2.90
C LEU A 132 1.07 -18.20 -2.33
N LEU A 133 0.03 -18.14 -3.15
CA LEU A 133 -1.30 -17.73 -2.71
C LEU A 133 -1.95 -18.89 -1.95
N PRO A 134 -2.43 -18.69 -0.72
CA PRO A 134 -3.09 -19.73 0.06
C PRO A 134 -4.28 -20.37 -0.67
N ASP A 135 -4.48 -21.66 -0.47
CA ASP A 135 -5.63 -22.38 -1.03
C ASP A 135 -6.94 -21.76 -0.56
N GLY A 136 -7.91 -21.70 -1.45
CA GLY A 136 -9.23 -21.12 -1.19
C GLY A 136 -9.30 -19.60 -1.22
N LEU A 137 -8.17 -18.89 -1.18
CA LEU A 137 -8.16 -17.43 -1.31
C LEU A 137 -8.41 -17.02 -2.77
N SER A 138 -9.32 -16.07 -3.02
CA SER A 138 -9.53 -15.53 -4.37
C SER A 138 -8.32 -14.72 -4.82
N TYR A 139 -8.14 -14.54 -6.13
CA TYR A 139 -7.07 -13.70 -6.66
C TYR A 139 -7.26 -12.25 -6.24
N GLU A 140 -8.49 -11.76 -6.27
CA GLU A 140 -8.82 -10.40 -5.88
C GLU A 140 -8.51 -10.12 -4.41
N ALA A 141 -8.87 -11.04 -3.52
CA ALA A 141 -8.54 -10.93 -2.11
C ALA A 141 -7.01 -10.97 -1.88
N GLY A 142 -6.32 -11.84 -2.62
CA GLY A 142 -4.87 -11.93 -2.55
C GLY A 142 -4.15 -10.68 -3.05
N ALA A 143 -4.73 -9.92 -3.98
CA ALA A 143 -4.17 -8.65 -4.43
C ALA A 143 -4.10 -7.59 -3.32
N LEU A 144 -4.91 -7.71 -2.26
CA LEU A 144 -4.82 -6.84 -1.08
C LEU A 144 -3.61 -7.16 -0.18
N ALA A 145 -2.89 -8.25 -0.40
CA ALA A 145 -1.76 -8.63 0.45
C ALA A 145 -0.63 -7.60 0.39
N GLU A 146 -0.40 -6.99 -0.77
CA GLU A 146 0.62 -5.95 -0.95
C GLU A 146 0.31 -4.71 -0.11
N PRO A 147 -0.80 -3.98 -0.31
CA PRO A 147 -1.09 -2.80 0.49
C PRO A 147 -1.30 -3.12 1.98
N LEU A 148 -1.79 -4.32 2.32
CA LEU A 148 -1.88 -4.78 3.71
C LEU A 148 -0.50 -4.94 4.33
N ALA A 149 0.48 -5.46 3.60
CA ALA A 149 1.85 -5.61 4.09
C ALA A 149 2.54 -4.26 4.28
N VAL A 150 2.27 -3.29 3.41
CA VAL A 150 2.72 -1.89 3.59
C VAL A 150 2.14 -1.29 4.88
N ALA A 151 0.83 -1.44 5.10
CA ALA A 151 0.17 -0.99 6.32
C ALA A 151 0.71 -1.72 7.56
N MET A 152 0.94 -3.05 7.46
CA MET A 152 1.51 -3.87 8.54
C MET A 152 2.91 -3.40 8.92
N HIS A 153 3.75 -3.05 7.93
CA HIS A 153 5.07 -2.50 8.20
C HIS A 153 4.98 -1.20 9.01
N GLY A 154 4.07 -0.29 8.64
CA GLY A 154 3.82 0.94 9.40
C GLY A 154 3.36 0.67 10.84
N VAL A 155 2.43 -0.24 11.03
CA VAL A 155 1.91 -0.63 12.36
C VAL A 155 3.01 -1.28 13.21
N ASN A 156 3.84 -2.16 12.63
CA ASN A 156 5.00 -2.76 13.33
C ASN A 156 6.03 -1.69 13.72
N MET A 157 6.32 -0.73 12.83
CA MET A 157 7.20 0.41 13.12
C MET A 157 6.66 1.31 14.22
N ALA A 158 5.33 1.41 14.36
CA ALA A 158 4.67 2.20 15.39
C ALA A 158 4.84 1.61 16.79
N GLY A 159 5.00 0.29 16.90
CA GLY A 159 5.17 -0.40 18.18
C GLY A 159 3.93 -0.31 19.07
N ILE A 160 2.73 -0.40 18.48
CA ILE A 160 1.46 -0.33 19.20
C ILE A 160 1.40 -1.40 20.28
N THR A 161 0.99 -1.01 21.48
CA THR A 161 0.77 -1.88 22.62
C THR A 161 -0.71 -1.92 23.01
N THR A 162 -1.08 -2.93 23.82
CA THR A 162 -2.47 -3.10 24.25
C THR A 162 -2.96 -1.88 25.04
N GLY A 163 -4.04 -1.30 24.57
CA GLY A 163 -4.70 -0.15 25.20
C GLY A 163 -4.30 1.21 24.63
N ASP A 164 -3.29 1.29 23.75
CA ASP A 164 -2.83 2.54 23.14
C ASP A 164 -3.97 3.27 22.41
N VAL A 165 -3.93 4.58 22.48
CA VAL A 165 -4.73 5.48 21.63
C VAL A 165 -3.94 5.76 20.36
N VAL A 166 -4.51 5.38 19.21
CA VAL A 166 -3.88 5.54 17.89
C VAL A 166 -4.66 6.58 17.08
N PHE A 167 -3.98 7.63 16.62
CA PHE A 167 -4.52 8.58 15.65
C PHE A 167 -3.97 8.31 14.25
N ILE A 168 -4.87 8.22 13.28
CA ILE A 168 -4.55 7.97 11.86
C ILE A 168 -5.00 9.18 11.05
N ALA A 169 -4.05 9.89 10.45
CA ALA A 169 -4.32 10.98 9.52
C ALA A 169 -4.42 10.42 8.10
N GLY A 170 -5.64 10.38 7.57
CA GLY A 170 -6.01 9.82 6.27
C GLY A 170 -6.82 8.53 6.40
N GLY A 171 -8.07 8.55 5.91
CA GLY A 171 -9.02 7.42 5.85
C GLY A 171 -9.06 6.74 4.48
N GLY A 172 -8.04 6.95 3.62
CA GLY A 172 -7.90 6.27 2.33
C GLY A 172 -7.57 4.78 2.45
N PRO A 173 -7.27 4.08 1.34
CA PRO A 173 -7.02 2.62 1.34
C PRO A 173 -6.00 2.18 2.39
N ILE A 174 -4.86 2.86 2.47
CA ILE A 174 -3.81 2.56 3.46
C ILE A 174 -4.29 2.87 4.88
N GLY A 175 -4.98 4.01 5.10
CA GLY A 175 -5.52 4.36 6.42
C GLY A 175 -6.53 3.34 6.95
N VAL A 176 -7.40 2.80 6.11
CA VAL A 176 -8.33 1.70 6.45
C VAL A 176 -7.56 0.45 6.88
N LEU A 177 -6.54 0.04 6.11
CA LEU A 177 -5.74 -1.15 6.43
C LEU A 177 -4.92 -0.95 7.72
N VAL A 178 -4.34 0.25 7.94
CA VAL A 178 -3.67 0.63 9.19
C VAL A 178 -4.64 0.56 10.37
N HIS A 179 -5.85 1.10 10.23
CA HIS A 179 -6.90 1.05 11.25
C HIS A 179 -7.20 -0.40 11.67
N LEU A 180 -7.49 -1.27 10.70
CA LEU A 180 -7.80 -2.69 10.97
C LEU A 180 -6.62 -3.41 11.64
N LEU A 181 -5.40 -3.17 11.16
CA LEU A 181 -4.19 -3.76 11.75
C LEU A 181 -3.86 -3.20 13.13
N ALA A 182 -4.08 -1.90 13.39
CA ALA A 182 -3.89 -1.30 14.69
C ALA A 182 -4.82 -1.93 15.73
N ARG A 183 -6.07 -2.23 15.35
CA ARG A 183 -7.01 -2.96 16.20
C ARG A 183 -6.52 -4.38 16.50
N ILE A 184 -6.01 -5.10 15.50
CA ILE A 184 -5.42 -6.44 15.68
C ILE A 184 -4.17 -6.38 16.57
N ALA A 185 -3.37 -5.31 16.47
CA ALA A 185 -2.17 -5.09 17.29
C ALA A 185 -2.49 -4.77 18.76
N GLY A 186 -3.74 -4.42 19.08
CA GLY A 186 -4.17 -4.18 20.45
C GLY A 186 -4.50 -2.72 20.79
N ALA A 187 -4.61 -1.83 19.81
CA ALA A 187 -5.06 -0.46 20.03
C ALA A 187 -6.39 -0.43 20.80
N GLY A 188 -6.42 0.27 21.92
CA GLY A 188 -7.62 0.42 22.76
C GLY A 188 -8.60 1.42 22.16
N ARG A 189 -8.10 2.45 21.50
CA ARG A 189 -8.90 3.48 20.83
C ARG A 189 -8.27 3.91 19.53
N ILE A 190 -9.08 4.01 18.47
CA ILE A 190 -8.63 4.41 17.13
C ILE A 190 -9.40 5.66 16.70
N ILE A 191 -8.66 6.69 16.36
CA ILE A 191 -9.16 7.98 15.88
C ILE A 191 -8.70 8.15 14.44
N VAL A 192 -9.62 8.43 13.50
CA VAL A 192 -9.31 8.60 12.08
C VAL A 192 -9.77 9.98 11.61
N SER A 193 -8.93 10.70 10.89
CA SER A 193 -9.32 11.93 10.20
C SER A 193 -9.19 11.80 8.68
N ASP A 194 -10.10 12.41 7.94
CA ASP A 194 -10.03 12.60 6.49
C ASP A 194 -10.81 13.87 6.10
N LEU A 195 -10.65 14.35 4.87
CA LEU A 195 -11.41 15.47 4.32
C LEU A 195 -12.66 15.01 3.56
N HIS A 196 -12.76 13.73 3.22
CA HIS A 196 -13.79 13.19 2.34
C HIS A 196 -14.87 12.44 3.11
N PRO A 197 -16.15 12.86 3.04
CA PRO A 197 -17.25 12.23 3.78
C PRO A 197 -17.38 10.72 3.55
N ALA A 198 -17.13 10.24 2.30
CA ALA A 198 -17.19 8.81 2.00
C ALA A 198 -16.12 7.99 2.73
N ARG A 199 -14.89 8.51 2.85
CA ARG A 199 -13.80 7.88 3.61
C ARG A 199 -14.07 7.88 5.11
N LEU A 200 -14.66 8.96 5.62
CA LEU A 200 -15.11 9.06 7.01
C LEU A 200 -16.23 8.04 7.30
N ALA A 201 -17.17 7.86 6.38
CA ALA A 201 -18.20 6.84 6.49
C ALA A 201 -17.60 5.42 6.52
N ALA A 202 -16.62 5.14 5.67
CA ALA A 202 -15.90 3.88 5.66
C ALA A 202 -15.14 3.65 6.99
N ALA A 203 -14.43 4.66 7.51
CA ALA A 203 -13.74 4.57 8.79
C ALA A 203 -14.72 4.21 9.94
N ARG A 204 -15.93 4.80 9.96
CA ARG A 204 -16.99 4.43 10.92
C ARG A 204 -17.45 2.99 10.73
N ALA A 205 -17.70 2.57 9.49
CA ALA A 205 -18.17 1.22 9.17
C ALA A 205 -17.17 0.14 9.59
N PHE A 206 -15.86 0.42 9.45
CA PHE A 206 -14.78 -0.47 9.90
C PHE A 206 -14.49 -0.38 11.40
N GLY A 207 -15.21 0.44 12.18
CA GLY A 207 -15.16 0.46 13.63
C GLY A 207 -14.12 1.42 14.22
N ALA A 208 -13.83 2.57 13.59
CA ALA A 208 -13.10 3.67 14.23
C ALA A 208 -13.91 4.23 15.39
N ASP A 209 -13.25 4.44 16.53
CA ASP A 209 -13.92 4.91 17.77
C ASP A 209 -14.27 6.40 17.68
N VAL A 210 -13.43 7.17 16.99
CA VAL A 210 -13.66 8.60 16.68
C VAL A 210 -13.31 8.86 15.22
N VAL A 211 -14.18 9.58 14.53
CA VAL A 211 -13.98 9.96 13.13
C VAL A 211 -14.13 11.46 13.00
N ILE A 212 -13.08 12.10 12.51
CA ILE A 212 -12.92 13.56 12.45
C ILE A 212 -13.04 14.03 10.99
N ASP A 213 -13.99 14.92 10.73
CA ASP A 213 -14.05 15.66 9.47
C ASP A 213 -13.02 16.81 9.50
N GLY A 214 -11.85 16.55 8.96
CA GLY A 214 -10.77 17.53 8.93
C GLY A 214 -11.03 18.75 8.05
N ALA A 215 -12.15 18.78 7.31
CA ALA A 215 -12.61 19.98 6.60
C ALA A 215 -13.43 20.92 7.51
N ALA A 216 -14.01 20.39 8.59
CA ALA A 216 -14.89 21.13 9.50
C ALA A 216 -14.28 21.35 10.89
N GLU A 217 -13.38 20.47 11.34
CA GLU A 217 -12.82 20.46 12.69
C GLU A 217 -11.28 20.42 12.64
N ASP A 218 -10.64 20.91 13.69
CA ASP A 218 -9.19 20.72 13.88
C ASP A 218 -8.90 19.32 14.44
N PRO A 219 -8.26 18.42 13.65
CA PRO A 219 -7.98 17.06 14.11
C PRO A 219 -7.12 17.00 15.37
N VAL A 220 -6.20 17.96 15.56
CA VAL A 220 -5.31 18.02 16.74
C VAL A 220 -6.12 18.33 17.98
N ALA A 221 -7.02 19.30 17.90
CA ALA A 221 -7.89 19.69 19.03
C ALA A 221 -8.79 18.52 19.46
N VAL A 222 -9.41 17.83 18.49
CA VAL A 222 -10.30 16.68 18.77
C VAL A 222 -9.52 15.51 19.39
N VAL A 223 -8.31 15.17 18.86
CA VAL A 223 -7.46 14.13 19.45
C VAL A 223 -7.08 14.47 20.88
N ARG A 224 -6.70 15.72 21.16
CA ARG A 224 -6.36 16.16 22.52
C ARG A 224 -7.56 16.09 23.47
N GLU A 225 -8.71 16.53 23.04
CA GLU A 225 -9.96 16.41 23.83
C GLU A 225 -10.25 14.93 24.13
N ALA A 226 -10.21 14.08 23.12
CA ALA A 226 -10.45 12.63 23.24
C ALA A 226 -9.46 11.91 24.16
N THR A 227 -8.31 12.53 24.45
CA THR A 227 -7.22 11.97 25.29
C THR A 227 -7.00 12.76 26.60
N GLY A 228 -7.96 13.59 27.00
CA GLY A 228 -7.83 14.41 28.22
C GLY A 228 -6.67 15.41 28.20
N GLY A 229 -6.31 15.90 27.02
CA GLY A 229 -5.22 16.87 26.78
C GLY A 229 -3.85 16.25 26.52
N SER A 230 -3.66 14.95 26.72
CA SER A 230 -2.36 14.29 26.63
C SER A 230 -1.86 14.14 25.19
N GLY A 231 -2.76 13.87 24.23
CA GLY A 231 -2.46 13.43 22.89
C GLY A 231 -2.45 11.89 22.74
N ALA A 232 -2.40 11.40 21.51
CA ALA A 232 -2.39 9.98 21.20
C ALA A 232 -1.04 9.33 21.53
N ASP A 233 -1.02 8.05 21.91
CA ASP A 233 0.22 7.29 22.16
C ASP A 233 1.03 7.13 20.87
N VAL A 234 0.32 6.82 19.80
CA VAL A 234 0.86 6.62 18.46
C VAL A 234 0.04 7.44 17.45
N THR A 235 0.75 8.07 16.51
CA THR A 235 0.11 8.70 15.35
C THR A 235 0.68 8.15 14.06
N ILE A 236 -0.20 7.92 13.06
CA ILE A 236 0.19 7.35 11.76
C ILE A 236 -0.33 8.28 10.65
N GLU A 237 0.59 8.68 9.78
CA GLU A 237 0.32 9.52 8.62
C GLU A 237 0.18 8.66 7.37
N ALA A 238 -0.97 8.72 6.69
CA ALA A 238 -1.29 7.88 5.54
C ALA A 238 -1.74 8.66 4.28
N VAL A 239 -1.39 9.95 4.17
CA VAL A 239 -1.71 10.84 3.04
C VAL A 239 -0.45 11.25 2.27
N GLY A 240 0.59 11.66 3.00
CA GLY A 240 1.87 12.05 2.44
C GLY A 240 2.01 13.53 2.13
N VAL A 241 1.35 14.41 2.89
CA VAL A 241 1.43 15.86 2.73
C VAL A 241 1.84 16.56 4.03
N GLY A 242 2.43 17.75 3.91
CA GLY A 242 2.94 18.50 5.06
C GLY A 242 1.89 18.83 6.11
N ALA A 243 0.64 19.06 5.71
CA ALA A 243 -0.45 19.35 6.64
C ALA A 243 -0.70 18.18 7.61
N THR A 244 -0.90 16.97 7.09
CA THR A 244 -1.15 15.76 7.90
C THR A 244 0.10 15.32 8.66
N ALA A 245 1.30 15.50 8.11
CA ALA A 245 2.55 15.25 8.81
C ALA A 245 2.68 16.13 10.07
N ARG A 246 2.36 17.44 9.99
CA ARG A 246 2.32 18.34 11.15
C ARG A 246 1.26 17.92 12.17
N GLN A 247 0.04 17.63 11.72
CA GLN A 247 -1.04 17.16 12.58
C GLN A 247 -0.62 15.94 13.42
N THR A 248 0.08 14.97 12.81
CA THR A 248 0.56 13.78 13.52
C THR A 248 1.60 14.12 14.60
N ILE A 249 2.50 15.08 14.36
CA ILE A 249 3.45 15.55 15.37
C ILE A 249 2.73 16.29 16.50
N GLU A 250 1.78 17.14 16.16
CA GLU A 250 1.07 17.97 17.16
C GLU A 250 0.10 17.15 18.02
N ALA A 251 -0.54 16.14 17.43
CA ALA A 251 -1.53 15.28 18.09
C ALA A 251 -0.92 14.18 18.97
N VAL A 252 0.35 13.81 18.77
CA VAL A 252 1.01 12.78 19.59
C VAL A 252 1.32 13.30 21.00
N ARG A 253 1.28 12.42 22.01
CA ARG A 253 1.69 12.78 23.38
C ARG A 253 3.21 12.99 23.50
N ASN A 254 3.65 13.50 24.63
CA ASN A 254 5.08 13.53 24.97
C ASN A 254 5.63 12.09 25.00
N SER A 255 6.83 11.90 24.48
CA SER A 255 7.50 10.61 24.30
C SER A 255 6.68 9.59 23.48
N GLY A 256 5.75 10.07 22.63
CA GLY A 256 4.95 9.22 21.74
C GLY A 256 5.65 8.96 20.41
N THR A 257 5.06 8.10 19.59
CA THR A 257 5.61 7.66 18.30
C THR A 257 4.76 8.16 17.14
N VAL A 258 5.43 8.73 16.15
CA VAL A 258 4.86 9.15 14.86
C VAL A 258 5.41 8.26 13.77
N VAL A 259 4.56 7.69 12.92
CA VAL A 259 4.97 6.92 11.73
C VAL A 259 4.42 7.55 10.47
N TRP A 260 5.27 7.79 9.48
CA TRP A 260 4.88 8.33 8.19
C TRP A 260 4.98 7.25 7.10
N LEU A 261 3.83 6.91 6.51
CA LEU A 261 3.71 6.01 5.35
C LEU A 261 3.50 6.80 4.05
N GLY A 262 2.75 7.90 4.11
CA GLY A 262 2.51 8.75 2.96
C GLY A 262 3.79 9.46 2.51
N ASN A 263 3.99 9.63 1.19
CA ASN A 263 5.17 10.29 0.64
C ASN A 263 4.87 11.05 -0.68
N SER A 264 3.71 11.71 -0.73
CA SER A 264 3.26 12.45 -1.91
C SER A 264 4.06 13.74 -2.11
N GLU A 265 4.36 14.47 -1.03
CA GLU A 265 5.21 15.65 -1.07
C GLU A 265 6.68 15.29 -0.81
N LYS A 266 7.59 15.88 -1.61
CA LYS A 266 9.04 15.63 -1.47
C LYS A 266 9.68 16.42 -0.33
N ARG A 267 9.11 17.56 0.05
CA ARG A 267 9.63 18.47 1.09
C ARG A 267 8.48 19.02 1.89
N ILE A 268 8.61 18.96 3.20
CA ILE A 268 7.64 19.50 4.16
C ILE A 268 8.37 20.36 5.19
N GLU A 269 7.68 21.34 5.75
CA GLU A 269 8.17 22.15 6.88
C GLU A 269 7.57 21.60 8.18
N ILE A 270 8.39 21.42 9.20
CA ILE A 270 8.01 20.96 10.53
C ILE A 270 8.62 21.83 11.62
N ASP A 271 7.93 21.94 12.77
CA ASP A 271 8.48 22.56 13.96
C ASP A 271 9.42 21.59 14.70
N MET A 272 10.72 21.89 14.65
CA MET A 272 11.74 21.08 15.33
C MET A 272 11.56 21.11 16.85
N GLN A 273 11.15 22.24 17.43
CA GLN A 273 10.95 22.35 18.88
C GLN A 273 9.84 21.43 19.36
N ALA A 274 8.78 21.26 18.55
CA ALA A 274 7.68 20.35 18.86
C ALA A 274 8.12 18.88 18.95
N LEU A 275 9.22 18.51 18.31
CA LEU A 275 9.84 17.18 18.42
C LEU A 275 10.78 17.10 19.63
N VAL A 276 11.74 18.02 19.71
CA VAL A 276 12.85 17.94 20.67
C VAL A 276 12.38 18.15 22.11
N THR A 277 11.51 19.15 22.36
CA THR A 277 11.04 19.47 23.73
C THR A 277 10.07 18.45 24.31
N ARG A 278 9.56 17.51 23.47
CA ARG A 278 8.59 16.49 23.88
C ARG A 278 9.10 15.06 23.71
N ASP A 279 10.39 14.87 23.36
CA ASP A 279 10.98 13.55 23.09
C ASP A 279 10.18 12.70 22.08
N VAL A 280 9.64 13.31 21.02
CA VAL A 280 8.82 12.62 20.03
C VAL A 280 9.70 11.79 19.10
N THR A 281 9.37 10.52 18.93
CA THR A 281 10.00 9.65 17.94
C THR A 281 9.26 9.76 16.60
N VAL A 282 9.98 10.10 15.51
CA VAL A 282 9.42 10.08 14.14
C VAL A 282 10.10 9.00 13.32
N ARG A 283 9.33 8.14 12.67
CA ARG A 283 9.82 7.04 11.82
C ARG A 283 9.19 7.10 10.43
N GLY A 284 10.02 7.01 9.39
CA GLY A 284 9.55 6.75 8.03
C GLY A 284 9.31 5.25 7.84
N SER A 285 8.22 4.88 7.19
CA SER A 285 7.89 3.50 6.83
C SER A 285 7.84 3.36 5.31
N TYR A 286 8.63 2.44 4.73
CA TYR A 286 8.69 2.25 3.28
C TYR A 286 8.64 0.78 2.89
N GLY A 287 7.64 0.44 2.07
CA GLY A 287 7.43 -0.91 1.58
C GLY A 287 7.08 -1.91 2.69
N MET A 288 7.59 -3.12 2.59
CA MET A 288 7.33 -4.23 3.51
C MET A 288 8.47 -5.23 3.51
N THR A 289 8.53 -6.07 4.52
CA THR A 289 9.37 -7.28 4.53
C THR A 289 8.64 -8.45 3.88
N GLY A 290 9.39 -9.46 3.42
CA GLY A 290 8.77 -10.70 2.90
C GLY A 290 7.88 -11.39 3.95
N GLN A 291 8.31 -11.36 5.22
CA GLN A 291 7.53 -11.95 6.32
C GLN A 291 6.20 -11.21 6.56
N GLU A 292 6.19 -9.88 6.45
CA GLU A 292 4.95 -9.08 6.55
C GLU A 292 4.01 -9.39 5.40
N PHE A 293 4.56 -9.60 4.20
CA PHE A 293 3.76 -10.00 3.05
C PHE A 293 3.10 -11.38 3.27
N GLU A 294 3.86 -12.39 3.71
CA GLU A 294 3.33 -13.73 4.02
C GLU A 294 2.29 -13.69 5.15
N ARG A 295 2.54 -12.88 6.20
CA ARG A 295 1.57 -12.66 7.29
C ARG A 295 0.29 -11.99 6.79
N SER A 296 0.39 -11.07 5.84
CA SER A 296 -0.77 -10.41 5.23
C SER A 296 -1.64 -11.41 4.48
N LEU A 297 -1.04 -12.29 3.66
CA LEU A 297 -1.75 -13.40 3.02
C LEU A 297 -2.43 -14.31 4.05
N ALA A 298 -1.73 -14.66 5.13
CA ALA A 298 -2.28 -15.50 6.18
C ALA A 298 -3.46 -14.84 6.92
N LEU A 299 -3.40 -13.54 7.22
CA LEU A 299 -4.50 -12.81 7.85
C LEU A 299 -5.74 -12.74 6.96
N ILE A 300 -5.55 -12.51 5.65
CA ILE A 300 -6.64 -12.50 4.68
C ILE A 300 -7.27 -13.90 4.59
N ALA A 301 -6.45 -14.95 4.43
CA ALA A 301 -6.91 -16.33 4.32
C ALA A 301 -7.63 -16.81 5.58
N ALA A 302 -7.24 -16.31 6.75
CA ALA A 302 -7.91 -16.61 8.03
C ALA A 302 -9.21 -15.80 8.25
N GLY A 303 -9.66 -14.99 7.27
CA GLY A 303 -10.86 -14.16 7.39
C GLY A 303 -10.78 -13.09 8.49
N ARG A 304 -9.56 -12.62 8.84
CA ARG A 304 -9.36 -11.63 9.90
C ARG A 304 -9.61 -10.20 9.41
N LEU A 305 -9.89 -10.02 8.13
CA LEU A 305 -10.11 -8.74 7.46
C LEU A 305 -11.37 -8.82 6.59
N PRO A 306 -12.19 -7.75 6.54
CA PRO A 306 -13.41 -7.68 5.74
C PRO A 306 -13.05 -7.33 4.27
N VAL A 307 -12.41 -8.26 3.56
CA VAL A 307 -11.85 -8.02 2.22
C VAL A 307 -12.91 -7.59 1.22
N ASP A 308 -14.11 -8.22 1.27
CA ASP A 308 -15.21 -7.92 0.37
C ASP A 308 -15.75 -6.49 0.55
N ASP A 309 -15.63 -5.93 1.75
CA ASP A 309 -16.04 -4.55 2.03
C ASP A 309 -14.96 -3.53 1.62
N ILE A 310 -13.69 -3.97 1.54
CA ILE A 310 -12.56 -3.11 1.14
C ILE A 310 -12.52 -2.97 -0.38
N ILE A 311 -12.75 -4.05 -1.15
CA ILE A 311 -12.79 -4.01 -2.62
C ILE A 311 -14.14 -3.46 -3.06
N SER A 312 -14.19 -2.17 -3.33
CA SER A 312 -15.43 -1.45 -3.67
C SER A 312 -15.68 -1.31 -5.17
N ARG A 313 -14.72 -1.66 -6.03
CA ARG A 313 -14.82 -1.57 -7.49
C ARG A 313 -14.04 -2.69 -8.17
N TYR A 314 -14.65 -3.33 -9.17
CA TYR A 314 -13.99 -4.25 -10.10
C TYR A 314 -14.01 -3.66 -11.50
N ALA A 315 -12.95 -3.85 -12.27
CA ALA A 315 -12.80 -3.39 -13.64
C ALA A 315 -12.07 -4.42 -14.50
N VAL A 316 -12.04 -4.20 -15.80
CA VAL A 316 -11.20 -4.93 -16.77
C VAL A 316 -10.19 -3.97 -17.40
N LEU A 317 -9.17 -4.50 -18.11
CA LEU A 317 -8.13 -3.65 -18.73
C LEU A 317 -8.71 -2.59 -19.66
N ASP A 318 -9.77 -2.92 -20.39
CA ASP A 318 -10.42 -1.99 -21.33
C ASP A 318 -11.01 -0.76 -20.68
N GLU A 319 -11.42 -0.86 -19.43
CA GLU A 319 -11.96 0.26 -18.65
C GLU A 319 -10.83 1.15 -18.08
N GLY A 320 -9.57 0.71 -18.20
CA GLY A 320 -8.42 1.35 -17.54
C GLY A 320 -8.28 2.86 -17.77
N PRO A 321 -8.38 3.38 -19.01
CA PRO A 321 -8.28 4.81 -19.28
C PRO A 321 -9.34 5.63 -18.52
N GLU A 322 -10.60 5.22 -18.61
CA GLU A 322 -11.74 5.88 -17.94
C GLU A 322 -11.71 5.67 -16.43
N LEU A 323 -11.29 4.48 -15.98
CA LEU A 323 -11.19 4.11 -14.57
C LEU A 323 -10.26 5.04 -13.79
N PHE A 324 -9.11 5.41 -14.35
CA PHE A 324 -8.17 6.29 -13.68
C PHE A 324 -8.75 7.69 -13.47
N GLU A 325 -9.48 8.22 -14.44
CA GLU A 325 -10.20 9.50 -14.30
C GLU A 325 -11.36 9.37 -13.29
N GLU A 326 -12.12 8.25 -13.30
CA GLU A 326 -13.16 7.95 -12.30
C GLU A 326 -12.58 7.96 -10.88
N LEU A 327 -11.46 7.26 -10.65
CA LEU A 327 -10.81 7.16 -9.35
C LEU A 327 -10.25 8.50 -8.85
N LEU A 328 -9.78 9.35 -9.74
CA LEU A 328 -9.35 10.71 -9.42
C LEU A 328 -10.53 11.61 -9.01
N ALA A 329 -11.68 11.44 -9.66
CA ALA A 329 -12.89 12.23 -9.41
C ALA A 329 -13.69 11.73 -8.20
N SER A 330 -13.57 10.46 -7.83
CA SER A 330 -14.39 9.82 -6.79
C SER A 330 -13.55 9.26 -5.63
N PRO A 331 -13.40 10.01 -4.54
CA PRO A 331 -12.69 9.54 -3.33
C PRO A 331 -13.46 8.44 -2.57
N ALA A 332 -14.66 8.06 -3.02
CA ALA A 332 -15.49 7.04 -2.37
C ALA A 332 -14.96 5.61 -2.58
N THR A 333 -14.20 5.36 -3.64
CA THR A 333 -13.61 4.05 -3.91
C THR A 333 -12.46 3.79 -2.94
N ILE A 334 -12.60 2.77 -2.08
CA ILE A 334 -11.55 2.37 -1.15
C ILE A 334 -10.47 1.61 -1.91
N LYS A 335 -10.84 0.52 -2.58
CA LYS A 335 -9.92 -0.26 -3.41
C LYS A 335 -10.62 -0.69 -4.71
N CYS A 336 -9.92 -0.49 -5.80
CA CYS A 336 -10.30 -1.03 -7.10
C CYS A 336 -9.38 -2.19 -7.47
N VAL A 337 -9.94 -3.23 -8.10
CA VAL A 337 -9.20 -4.39 -8.63
C VAL A 337 -9.54 -4.55 -10.11
N ILE A 338 -8.50 -4.59 -10.94
CA ILE A 338 -8.58 -4.88 -12.37
C ILE A 338 -8.39 -6.39 -12.58
N ARG A 339 -9.22 -6.99 -13.42
CA ARG A 339 -9.10 -8.36 -13.94
C ARG A 339 -8.61 -8.26 -15.38
N PRO A 340 -7.34 -8.57 -15.65
CA PRO A 340 -6.77 -8.49 -17.00
C PRO A 340 -7.33 -9.50 -17.96
#